data_684bbb6c71c55c15d4d8cecd0bebe304
#
_entry.id   684bbb6c71c55c15d4d8cecd0bebe304
#
_cell.length_a   1.000
_cell.length_b   1.000
_cell.length_c   1.000
_cell.angle_alpha   90.00
_cell.angle_beta   90.00
_cell.angle_gamma   90.00
#
_symmetry.space_group_name_H-M   'P 1'
#
loop_
_entity.id
_entity.type
_entity.pdbx_description
1 polymer ?
#
loop_
_entity_poly.entity_id
_entity_poly.type
_entity_poly.pdbx_seq_one_letter_code
_entity_poly.pdbx_strand_id
1 'polypeptide(L)'
;MANAQFEVRDVTELPPASFDLITAFDAIHDQAAPALVLRGVREALADGGVFLAIDVKASSDLAGNLDHPLGSYLYGVSVMHCMSVSLADGGPGLGTMWGRELATRMFHDAGFTTVEERPAPPQDAINTIYVCKP
;
A
#
# COMPACT_ATOMS: atom_id res chain seq x y z
N MET A 1 -5.80 -19.86 -18.58
CA MET A 1 -6.60 -18.62 -18.64
C MET A 1 -6.08 -17.80 -19.81
N ALA A 2 -6.90 -17.57 -20.83
CA ALA A 2 -6.46 -16.89 -22.06
C ALA A 2 -6.40 -15.34 -21.94
N ASN A 3 -6.83 -14.80 -20.80
CA ASN A 3 -6.99 -13.37 -20.54
C ASN A 3 -6.09 -12.85 -19.37
N ALA A 4 -5.06 -13.62 -19.00
CA ALA A 4 -4.09 -13.20 -17.98
C ALA A 4 -2.68 -13.19 -18.59
N GLN A 5 -1.93 -12.15 -18.28
CA GLN A 5 -0.53 -11.97 -18.62
C GLN A 5 0.28 -11.71 -17.35
N PHE A 6 1.52 -12.18 -17.32
CA PHE A 6 2.45 -11.94 -16.22
C PHE A 6 3.69 -11.29 -16.80
N GLU A 7 4.04 -10.14 -16.26
CA GLU A 7 5.20 -9.35 -16.68
C GLU A 7 6.08 -8.99 -15.48
N VAL A 8 7.39 -9.03 -15.68
CA VAL A 8 8.34 -8.41 -14.76
C VAL A 8 8.49 -6.96 -15.21
N ARG A 9 8.04 -6.03 -14.37
CA ARG A 9 8.04 -4.60 -14.69
C ARG A 9 8.28 -3.76 -13.44
N ASP A 10 8.99 -2.66 -13.59
CA ASP A 10 9.04 -1.63 -12.56
C ASP A 10 7.69 -0.90 -12.52
N VAL A 11 7.04 -0.90 -11.35
CA VAL A 11 5.72 -0.26 -11.18
C VAL A 11 5.79 1.26 -11.18
N THR A 12 6.98 1.86 -11.13
CA THR A 12 7.15 3.30 -11.35
C THR A 12 7.07 3.70 -12.83
N GLU A 13 7.11 2.72 -13.74
CA GLU A 13 7.12 2.89 -15.20
C GLU A 13 5.87 2.31 -15.87
N LEU A 14 4.73 2.34 -15.21
CA LEU A 14 3.46 1.88 -15.78
C LEU A 14 3.01 2.83 -16.91
N PRO A 15 2.37 2.30 -17.97
CA PRO A 15 1.83 3.13 -19.04
C PRO A 15 0.69 4.02 -18.49
N PRO A 16 0.70 5.34 -18.81
CA PRO A 16 -0.30 6.26 -18.28
C PRO A 16 -1.71 5.96 -18.82
N ALA A 17 -2.73 6.23 -18.00
CA ALA A 17 -4.15 6.13 -18.34
C ALA A 17 -4.55 4.79 -19.00
N SER A 18 -3.97 3.67 -18.53
CA SER A 18 -4.08 2.36 -19.19
C SER A 18 -4.88 1.33 -18.40
N PHE A 19 -5.23 1.62 -17.16
CA PHE A 19 -5.89 0.65 -16.28
C PHE A 19 -7.15 1.22 -15.63
N ASP A 20 -8.25 0.47 -15.71
CA ASP A 20 -9.50 0.80 -15.00
C ASP A 20 -9.43 0.42 -13.52
N LEU A 21 -8.64 -0.59 -13.19
CA LEU A 21 -8.41 -1.07 -11.84
C LEU A 21 -6.95 -1.47 -11.65
N ILE A 22 -6.33 -0.93 -10.61
CA ILE A 22 -5.02 -1.39 -10.12
C ILE A 22 -5.21 -1.89 -8.70
N THR A 23 -4.56 -2.99 -8.35
CA THR A 23 -4.61 -3.54 -6.99
C THR A 23 -3.22 -3.77 -6.43
N ALA A 24 -3.05 -3.51 -5.14
CA ALA A 24 -1.84 -3.87 -4.38
C ALA A 24 -2.26 -4.52 -3.06
N PHE A 25 -1.66 -5.63 -2.73
CA PHE A 25 -1.94 -6.39 -1.53
C PHE A 25 -0.66 -6.51 -0.71
N ASP A 26 -0.64 -5.81 0.43
CA ASP A 26 0.43 -5.88 1.41
C ASP A 26 1.84 -5.65 0.78
N ALA A 27 1.94 -4.68 -0.12
CA ALA A 27 3.12 -4.52 -0.99
C ALA A 27 3.67 -3.09 -1.07
N ILE A 28 2.91 -2.08 -0.68
CA ILE A 28 3.35 -0.67 -0.79
C ILE A 28 4.41 -0.35 0.25
N HIS A 29 4.27 -0.84 1.46
CA HIS A 29 5.19 -0.58 2.56
C HIS A 29 6.57 -1.26 2.43
N ASP A 30 6.69 -2.24 1.52
CA ASP A 30 7.94 -2.92 1.22
C ASP A 30 8.80 -2.18 0.19
N GLN A 31 8.21 -1.22 -0.54
CA GLN A 31 8.87 -0.56 -1.66
C GLN A 31 10.06 0.30 -1.20
N ALA A 32 11.12 0.33 -2.02
CA ALA A 32 12.23 1.26 -1.86
C ALA A 32 11.82 2.71 -2.16
N ALA A 33 10.88 2.90 -3.10
CA ALA A 33 10.40 4.21 -3.50
C ALA A 33 8.86 4.31 -3.48
N PRO A 34 8.19 4.10 -2.32
CA PRO A 34 6.73 3.96 -2.25
C PRO A 34 5.98 5.20 -2.78
N ALA A 35 6.53 6.40 -2.57
CA ALA A 35 5.94 7.62 -3.09
C ALA A 35 5.99 7.70 -4.64
N LEU A 36 7.04 7.17 -5.27
CA LEU A 36 7.14 7.08 -6.73
C LEU A 36 6.18 6.01 -7.27
N VAL A 37 6.12 4.86 -6.62
CA VAL A 37 5.18 3.79 -6.96
C VAL A 37 3.74 4.30 -6.93
N LEU A 38 3.34 4.98 -5.87
CA LEU A 38 1.98 5.51 -5.74
C LEU A 38 1.65 6.57 -6.80
N ARG A 39 2.61 7.45 -7.15
CA ARG A 39 2.44 8.39 -8.27
C ARG A 39 2.30 7.65 -9.61
N GLY A 40 3.15 6.66 -9.87
CA GLY A 40 3.07 5.84 -11.08
C GLY A 40 1.72 5.12 -11.19
N VAL A 41 1.22 4.55 -10.09
CA VAL A 41 -0.12 3.95 -10.01
C VAL A 41 -1.20 4.99 -10.32
N ARG A 42 -1.11 6.20 -9.74
CA ARG A 42 -2.08 7.28 -9.99
C ARG A 42 -2.10 7.71 -11.47
N GLU A 43 -0.93 7.85 -12.08
CA GLU A 43 -0.80 8.24 -13.50
C GLU A 43 -1.24 7.13 -14.46
N ALA A 44 -1.10 5.88 -14.07
CA ALA A 44 -1.48 4.72 -14.85
C ALA A 44 -2.99 4.45 -14.87
N LEU A 45 -3.76 5.00 -13.92
CA LEU A 45 -5.20 4.86 -13.91
C LEU A 45 -5.85 5.68 -15.03
N ALA A 46 -6.77 5.04 -15.75
CA ALA A 46 -7.65 5.70 -16.71
C ALA A 46 -8.65 6.64 -16.00
N ASP A 47 -9.35 7.46 -16.78
CA ASP A 47 -10.42 8.32 -16.27
C ASP A 47 -11.50 7.47 -15.58
N GLY A 48 -11.77 7.78 -14.32
CA GLY A 48 -12.70 7.01 -13.49
C GLY A 48 -12.16 5.69 -12.96
N GLY A 49 -10.89 5.39 -13.22
CA GLY A 49 -10.21 4.19 -12.69
C GLY A 49 -10.09 4.20 -11.18
N VAL A 50 -9.83 3.04 -10.59
CA VAL A 50 -9.76 2.84 -9.15
C VAL A 50 -8.45 2.14 -8.78
N PHE A 51 -7.77 2.63 -7.75
CA PHE A 51 -6.71 1.90 -7.06
C PHE A 51 -7.28 1.29 -5.77
N LEU A 52 -7.13 0.00 -5.62
CA LEU A 52 -7.51 -0.73 -4.41
C LEU A 52 -6.25 -1.27 -3.74
N ALA A 53 -5.91 -0.71 -2.59
CA ALA A 53 -4.83 -1.20 -1.75
C ALA A 53 -5.39 -1.92 -0.53
N ILE A 54 -4.79 -3.04 -0.16
CA ILE A 54 -5.03 -3.74 1.10
C ILE A 54 -3.73 -3.76 1.87
N ASP A 55 -3.78 -3.34 3.12
CA ASP A 55 -2.60 -3.28 3.98
C ASP A 55 -2.99 -3.45 5.45
N VAL A 56 -2.01 -3.64 6.31
CA VAL A 56 -2.23 -3.91 7.73
C VAL A 56 -2.95 -2.73 8.40
N LYS A 57 -4.01 -3.06 9.13
CA LYS A 57 -4.79 -2.12 9.92
C LYS A 57 -4.04 -1.75 11.19
N ALA A 58 -3.24 -0.71 11.13
CA ALA A 58 -2.46 -0.20 12.25
C ALA A 58 -2.56 1.31 12.34
N SER A 59 -2.19 1.89 13.48
CA SER A 59 -1.88 3.32 13.60
C SER A 59 -0.44 3.59 13.18
N SER A 60 -0.17 4.77 12.64
CA SER A 60 1.21 5.24 12.39
C SER A 60 1.94 5.61 13.68
N ASP A 61 1.23 5.72 14.81
CA ASP A 61 1.80 5.94 16.13
C ASP A 61 1.86 4.62 16.92
N LEU A 62 3.04 4.31 17.46
CA LEU A 62 3.26 3.13 18.30
C LEU A 62 2.26 3.06 19.46
N ALA A 63 1.97 4.19 20.08
CA ALA A 63 1.02 4.23 21.21
C ALA A 63 -0.40 3.79 20.79
N GLY A 64 -0.80 4.04 19.54
CA GLY A 64 -2.08 3.59 18.99
C GLY A 64 -2.16 2.09 18.73
N ASN A 65 -1.04 1.36 18.82
CA ASN A 65 -0.95 -0.08 18.57
C ASN A 65 -0.67 -0.92 19.82
N LEU A 66 -0.67 -0.33 21.02
CA LEU A 66 -0.34 -1.06 22.25
C LEU A 66 -1.32 -2.23 22.52
N ASP A 67 -2.59 -2.03 22.18
CA ASP A 67 -3.64 -3.05 22.35
C ASP A 67 -3.90 -3.84 21.05
N HIS A 68 -3.05 -3.69 20.02
CA HIS A 68 -3.21 -4.43 18.76
C HIS A 68 -2.92 -5.91 19.00
N PRO A 69 -3.88 -6.85 18.72
CA PRO A 69 -3.77 -8.26 19.14
C PRO A 69 -2.56 -8.98 18.56
N LEU A 70 -2.05 -8.55 17.40
CA LEU A 70 -0.87 -9.09 16.74
C LEU A 70 0.29 -8.09 16.70
N GLY A 71 0.23 -6.98 17.46
CA GLY A 71 1.18 -5.89 17.38
C GLY A 71 2.64 -6.35 17.50
N SER A 72 2.99 -7.10 18.53
CA SER A 72 4.36 -7.60 18.72
C SER A 72 4.85 -8.46 17.56
N TYR A 73 3.99 -9.32 17.01
CA TYR A 73 4.32 -10.16 15.87
C TYR A 73 4.54 -9.31 14.60
N LEU A 74 3.62 -8.39 14.31
CA LEU A 74 3.69 -7.54 13.11
C LEU A 74 4.88 -6.59 13.15
N TYR A 75 5.21 -6.00 14.30
CA TYR A 75 6.44 -5.23 14.46
C TYR A 75 7.69 -6.09 14.28
N GLY A 76 7.68 -7.33 14.76
CA GLY A 76 8.78 -8.28 14.55
C GLY A 76 8.97 -8.60 13.06
N VAL A 77 7.92 -8.92 12.34
CA VAL A 77 7.95 -9.15 10.89
C VAL A 77 8.42 -7.88 10.17
N SER A 78 7.89 -6.72 10.55
CA SER A 78 8.25 -5.42 9.97
C SER A 78 9.77 -5.19 10.00
N VAL A 79 10.39 -5.37 11.15
CA VAL A 79 11.86 -5.17 11.31
C VAL A 79 12.68 -6.23 10.58
N MET A 80 12.24 -7.50 10.62
CA MET A 80 13.00 -8.59 10.03
C MET A 80 12.86 -8.71 8.50
N HIS A 81 11.81 -8.19 7.92
CA HIS A 81 11.52 -8.32 6.49
C HIS A 81 11.22 -6.97 5.83
N CYS A 82 10.05 -6.38 6.06
CA CYS A 82 9.56 -5.24 5.28
C CYS A 82 10.48 -4.02 5.34
N MET A 83 10.88 -3.62 6.55
CA MET A 83 11.81 -2.50 6.71
C MET A 83 13.18 -2.82 6.14
N SER A 84 13.71 -4.02 6.40
CA SER A 84 15.05 -4.40 5.94
C SER A 84 15.13 -4.47 4.42
N VAL A 85 14.10 -4.95 3.73
CA VAL A 85 14.03 -4.96 2.26
C VAL A 85 14.04 -3.54 1.72
N SER A 86 13.15 -2.67 2.19
CA SER A 86 13.09 -1.27 1.76
C SER A 86 14.40 -0.52 2.02
N LEU A 87 14.96 -0.64 3.23
CA LEU A 87 16.21 0.03 3.63
C LEU A 87 17.44 -0.46 2.85
N ALA A 88 17.49 -1.74 2.48
CA ALA A 88 18.59 -2.31 1.69
C ALA A 88 18.73 -1.62 0.31
N ASP A 89 17.60 -1.20 -0.25
CA ASP A 89 17.54 -0.49 -1.54
C ASP A 89 17.43 1.04 -1.38
N GLY A 90 17.77 1.57 -0.19
CA GLY A 90 17.79 3.01 0.11
C GLY A 90 16.42 3.63 0.32
N GLY A 91 15.40 2.83 0.55
CA GLY A 91 14.03 3.28 0.82
C GLY A 91 13.82 3.79 2.24
N PRO A 92 12.63 4.30 2.56
CA PRO A 92 12.29 4.89 3.86
C PRO A 92 12.08 3.86 4.97
N GLY A 93 11.96 2.56 4.65
CA GLY A 93 11.71 1.52 5.65
C GLY A 93 10.36 1.70 6.34
N LEU A 94 9.27 1.89 5.59
CA LEU A 94 7.95 2.09 6.17
C LEU A 94 7.54 0.91 7.07
N GLY A 95 7.71 -0.31 6.56
CA GLY A 95 7.39 -1.53 7.27
C GLY A 95 5.89 -1.80 7.40
N THR A 96 5.54 -3.01 7.77
CA THR A 96 4.17 -3.52 7.90
C THR A 96 3.27 -2.63 8.77
N MET A 97 3.84 -1.98 9.79
CA MET A 97 3.10 -1.14 10.74
C MET A 97 3.17 0.36 10.41
N TRP A 98 3.33 0.73 9.13
CA TRP A 98 3.39 2.14 8.69
C TRP A 98 2.11 2.94 8.99
N GLY A 99 0.98 2.24 9.10
CA GLY A 99 -0.27 2.73 9.65
C GLY A 99 -1.10 3.59 8.71
N ARG A 100 -2.38 3.65 9.03
CA ARG A 100 -3.41 4.27 8.18
C ARG A 100 -3.23 5.78 7.99
N GLU A 101 -2.73 6.49 9.00
CA GLU A 101 -2.56 7.94 8.93
C GLU A 101 -1.47 8.31 7.92
N LEU A 102 -0.36 7.56 7.90
CA LEU A 102 0.70 7.75 6.92
C LEU A 102 0.25 7.27 5.54
N ALA A 103 -0.39 6.11 5.46
CA ALA A 103 -0.91 5.57 4.21
C ALA A 103 -1.85 6.56 3.51
N THR A 104 -2.87 7.06 4.23
CA THR A 104 -3.84 8.04 3.70
C THR A 104 -3.15 9.30 3.21
N ARG A 105 -2.20 9.83 3.98
CA ARG A 105 -1.42 11.00 3.58
C ARG A 105 -0.63 10.73 2.30
N MET A 106 0.08 9.60 2.21
CA MET A 106 0.86 9.24 1.03
C MET A 106 0.00 9.04 -0.22
N PHE A 107 -1.21 8.51 -0.10
CA PHE A 107 -2.16 8.44 -1.21
C PHE A 107 -2.55 9.84 -1.70
N HIS A 108 -2.88 10.76 -0.80
CA HIS A 108 -3.19 12.15 -1.18
C HIS A 108 -1.98 12.86 -1.81
N ASP A 109 -0.78 12.68 -1.26
CA ASP A 109 0.47 13.25 -1.78
C ASP A 109 0.82 12.70 -3.18
N ALA A 110 0.37 11.49 -3.50
CA ALA A 110 0.49 10.89 -4.83
C ALA A 110 -0.54 11.44 -5.84
N GLY A 111 -1.53 12.23 -5.40
CA GLY A 111 -2.53 12.88 -6.25
C GLY A 111 -3.90 12.17 -6.29
N PHE A 112 -4.17 11.22 -5.40
CA PHE A 112 -5.52 10.69 -5.25
C PHE A 112 -6.41 11.73 -4.54
N THR A 113 -7.51 12.10 -5.18
CA THR A 113 -8.45 13.10 -4.62
C THR A 113 -9.42 12.48 -3.62
N THR A 114 -9.74 11.19 -3.80
CA THR A 114 -10.59 10.42 -2.90
C THR A 114 -9.80 9.24 -2.35
N VAL A 115 -9.77 9.11 -1.02
CA VAL A 115 -9.19 7.97 -0.30
C VAL A 115 -10.22 7.51 0.73
N GLU A 116 -10.88 6.39 0.47
CA GLU A 116 -11.85 5.80 1.37
C GLU A 116 -11.23 4.58 2.07
N GLU A 117 -11.19 4.62 3.40
CA GLU A 117 -10.83 3.46 4.21
C GLU A 117 -12.08 2.61 4.44
N ARG A 118 -11.98 1.33 4.16
CA ARG A 118 -13.05 0.35 4.37
C ARG A 118 -12.54 -0.83 5.20
N PRO A 119 -13.37 -1.38 6.10
CA PRO A 119 -13.00 -2.59 6.83
C PRO A 119 -12.82 -3.76 5.86
N ALA A 120 -11.81 -4.57 6.11
CA ALA A 120 -11.67 -5.86 5.46
C ALA A 120 -12.82 -6.81 5.86
N PRO A 121 -13.08 -7.87 5.09
CA PRO A 121 -14.08 -8.87 5.44
C PRO A 121 -13.85 -9.45 6.85
N PRO A 122 -14.91 -9.91 7.56
CA PRO A 122 -14.79 -10.37 8.94
C PRO A 122 -13.76 -11.49 9.20
N GLN A 123 -13.42 -12.26 8.17
CA GLN A 123 -12.40 -13.31 8.25
C GLN A 123 -10.96 -12.77 8.13
N ASP A 124 -10.80 -11.52 7.71
CA ASP A 124 -9.53 -10.80 7.65
C ASP A 124 -9.54 -9.71 8.74
N ALA A 125 -9.08 -10.05 9.92
CA ALA A 125 -9.12 -9.17 11.09
C ALA A 125 -7.92 -8.20 11.16
N ILE A 126 -6.91 -8.38 10.30
CA ILE A 126 -5.64 -7.65 10.39
C ILE A 126 -5.48 -6.56 9.33
N ASN A 127 -6.27 -6.59 8.28
CA ASN A 127 -6.14 -5.66 7.16
C ASN A 127 -7.23 -4.59 7.13
N THR A 128 -6.93 -3.53 6.41
CA THR A 128 -7.89 -2.52 5.95
C THR A 128 -7.79 -2.36 4.45
N ILE A 129 -8.86 -1.90 3.83
CA ILE A 129 -8.95 -1.68 2.39
C ILE A 129 -8.99 -0.18 2.14
N TYR A 130 -8.12 0.30 1.26
CA TYR A 130 -8.15 1.65 0.74
C TYR A 130 -8.69 1.64 -0.69
N VAL A 131 -9.74 2.42 -0.93
CA VAL A 131 -10.30 2.66 -2.26
C VAL A 131 -9.93 4.07 -2.66
N CYS A 132 -8.99 4.20 -3.59
CA CYS A 132 -8.42 5.48 -4.01
C CYS A 132 -8.86 5.81 -5.43
N LYS A 133 -9.26 7.08 -5.67
CA LYS A 133 -9.64 7.57 -6.99
C LYS A 133 -8.84 8.82 -7.35
N PRO A 134 -8.58 8.99 -8.65
CA PRO A 134 -7.94 10.17 -9.21
C PRO A 134 -8.59 11.47 -8.83
#